data_05b2951c4cb13414c1bcf7be97094c35
#
_entry.id   05b2951c4cb13414c1bcf7be97094c35
#
_cell.length_a   1.000
_cell.length_b   1.000
_cell.length_c   1.000
_cell.angle_alpha   90.00
_cell.angle_beta   90.00
_cell.angle_gamma   90.00
#
_symmetry.space_group_name_H-M   'P 1'
#
loop_
_entity.id
_entity.type
_entity.pdbx_description
1 polymer ?
#
loop_
_entity_poly.entity_id
_entity_poly.type
_entity_poly.pdbx_seq_one_letter_code
_entity_poly.pdbx_strand_id
1 'polypeptide(L)'
;MRVRRPAIRRSWLEHGSGAATELRGREDFVEVDWPFALSLVAKELQRVRTEHGNSAIFGGSYGWFSAGRFHHAQSQVHRFLNTISGYVRHVDTYSLGAER
;
A
#
# COMPACT_ATOMS: atom_id res chain seq x y z
N MET A 1 -2.51 21.69 9.37
CA MET A 1 -3.49 20.59 9.32
C MET A 1 -2.75 19.25 9.34
N ARG A 2 -3.23 18.31 10.08
CA ARG A 2 -2.55 17.01 10.27
C ARG A 2 -3.55 15.86 10.17
N VAL A 3 -3.19 14.80 9.48
CA VAL A 3 -3.98 13.58 9.43
C VAL A 3 -3.95 12.91 10.81
N ARG A 4 -5.12 12.68 11.39
CA ARG A 4 -5.25 12.14 12.74
C ARG A 4 -5.57 10.65 12.76
N ARG A 5 -6.25 10.16 11.75
CA ARG A 5 -6.72 8.77 11.66
C ARG A 5 -6.59 8.26 10.24
N PRO A 6 -6.55 6.94 10.05
CA PRO A 6 -6.70 6.38 8.71
C PRO A 6 -8.00 6.84 8.08
N ALA A 7 -7.98 7.04 6.77
CA ALA A 7 -9.17 7.48 6.04
C ALA A 7 -9.28 6.69 4.73
N ILE A 8 -10.50 6.34 4.38
CA ILE A 8 -10.80 5.49 3.23
C ILE A 8 -11.77 6.23 2.32
N ARG A 9 -11.54 6.17 1.01
CA ARG A 9 -12.48 6.73 0.03
C ARG A 9 -13.86 6.14 0.26
N ARG A 10 -14.89 6.99 0.26
CA ARG A 10 -16.26 6.57 0.53
C ARG A 10 -16.71 5.47 -0.44
N SER A 11 -16.50 5.64 -1.72
CA SER A 11 -16.92 4.66 -2.71
C SER A 11 -16.21 3.32 -2.54
N TRP A 12 -14.94 3.33 -2.16
CA TRP A 12 -14.22 2.08 -1.88
C TRP A 12 -14.81 1.37 -0.66
N LEU A 13 -15.12 2.14 0.38
CA LEU A 13 -15.72 1.59 1.61
C LEU A 13 -17.07 0.94 1.34
N GLU A 14 -17.87 1.52 0.46
CA GLU A 14 -19.22 1.03 0.11
C GLU A 14 -19.18 -0.14 -0.88
N HIS A 15 -18.29 -0.12 -1.85
CA HIS A 15 -18.33 -1.02 -3.01
C HIS A 15 -17.07 -1.82 -3.24
N GLY A 16 -15.98 -1.54 -2.54
CA GLY A 16 -14.74 -2.29 -2.63
C GLY A 16 -13.80 -1.82 -3.74
N SER A 17 -12.86 -2.68 -4.09
CA SER A 17 -11.81 -2.40 -5.06
C SER A 17 -12.35 -2.07 -6.45
N GLY A 18 -11.78 -1.06 -7.08
CA GLY A 18 -12.17 -0.62 -8.43
C GLY A 18 -13.37 0.30 -8.48
N ALA A 19 -14.03 0.54 -7.34
CA ALA A 19 -15.23 1.36 -7.31
C ALA A 19 -14.93 2.84 -7.60
N ALA A 20 -15.69 3.42 -8.51
CA ALA A 20 -15.73 4.84 -8.81
C ALA A 20 -14.33 5.49 -8.90
N THR A 21 -13.43 4.86 -9.65
CA THR A 21 -12.03 5.35 -9.78
C THR A 21 -11.97 6.77 -10.37
N GLU A 22 -12.96 7.16 -11.15
CA GLU A 22 -13.10 8.51 -11.69
C GLU A 22 -13.33 9.58 -10.62
N LEU A 23 -13.75 9.18 -9.43
CA LEU A 23 -13.95 10.09 -8.30
C LEU A 23 -12.70 10.29 -7.45
N ARG A 24 -11.58 9.68 -7.80
CA ARG A 24 -10.31 9.89 -7.08
C ARG A 24 -9.95 11.38 -7.07
N GLY A 25 -9.69 11.90 -5.87
CA GLY A 25 -9.40 13.32 -5.66
C GLY A 25 -10.63 14.21 -5.63
N ARG A 26 -11.82 13.69 -5.86
CA ARG A 26 -13.07 14.47 -5.89
C ARG A 26 -14.05 14.09 -4.80
N GLU A 27 -14.04 12.84 -4.36
CA GLU A 27 -14.90 12.40 -3.26
C GLU A 27 -14.22 12.58 -1.92
N ASP A 28 -15.01 12.62 -0.85
CA ASP A 28 -14.49 12.69 0.51
C ASP A 28 -13.97 11.35 1.00
N PHE A 29 -13.14 11.42 2.04
CA PHE A 29 -12.64 10.27 2.76
C PHE A 29 -13.43 10.10 4.04
N VAL A 30 -13.61 8.84 4.46
CA VAL A 30 -14.26 8.50 5.73
C VAL A 30 -13.16 8.10 6.71
N GLU A 31 -13.07 8.79 7.85
CA GLU A 31 -12.13 8.42 8.91
C GLU A 31 -12.59 7.13 9.59
N VAL A 32 -11.64 6.25 9.86
CA VAL A 32 -11.89 4.98 10.54
C VAL A 32 -10.81 4.76 11.61
N ASP A 33 -11.06 3.83 12.53
CA ASP A 33 -10.04 3.50 13.51
C ASP A 33 -8.99 2.54 12.92
N TRP A 34 -7.87 2.40 13.61
CA TRP A 34 -6.76 1.56 13.16
C TRP A 34 -7.13 0.08 13.03
N PRO A 35 -7.81 -0.55 14.00
CA PRO A 35 -8.20 -1.96 13.86
C PRO A 35 -9.04 -2.21 12.61
N PHE A 36 -9.97 -1.32 12.32
CA PHE A 36 -10.81 -1.43 11.12
C PHE A 36 -9.98 -1.27 9.84
N ALA A 37 -9.11 -0.26 9.78
CA ALA A 37 -8.24 -0.03 8.62
C ALA A 37 -7.32 -1.23 8.36
N LEU A 38 -6.69 -1.76 9.40
CA LEU A 38 -5.81 -2.93 9.27
C LEU A 38 -6.57 -4.17 8.80
N SER A 39 -7.78 -4.36 9.30
CA SER A 39 -8.65 -5.45 8.88
C SER A 39 -8.98 -5.36 7.38
N LEU A 40 -9.28 -4.17 6.87
CA LEU A 40 -9.54 -3.96 5.45
C LEU A 40 -8.31 -4.22 4.59
N VAL A 41 -7.14 -3.75 5.00
CA VAL A 41 -5.89 -3.97 4.27
C VAL A 41 -5.56 -5.46 4.23
N ALA A 42 -5.67 -6.15 5.36
CA ALA A 42 -5.39 -7.57 5.44
C ALA A 42 -6.34 -8.38 4.54
N LYS A 43 -7.62 -8.03 4.57
CA LYS A 43 -8.63 -8.69 3.74
C LYS A 43 -8.36 -8.49 2.25
N GLU A 44 -7.98 -7.28 1.85
CA GLU A 44 -7.69 -6.96 0.46
C GLU A 44 -6.42 -7.66 -0.03
N LEU A 45 -5.37 -7.69 0.78
CA LEU A 45 -4.16 -8.45 0.46
C LEU A 45 -4.46 -9.93 0.31
N GLN A 46 -5.28 -10.49 1.20
CA GLN A 46 -5.69 -11.88 1.13
C GLN A 46 -6.48 -12.16 -0.16
N ARG A 47 -7.38 -11.26 -0.54
CA ARG A 47 -8.16 -11.38 -1.77
C ARG A 47 -7.25 -11.42 -3.00
N VAL A 48 -6.32 -10.46 -3.10
CA VAL A 48 -5.39 -10.37 -4.23
C VAL A 48 -4.54 -11.63 -4.33
N ARG A 49 -4.01 -12.11 -3.20
CA ARG A 49 -3.21 -13.33 -3.17
C ARG A 49 -4.00 -14.55 -3.64
N THR A 50 -5.23 -14.67 -3.19
CA THR A 50 -6.10 -15.81 -3.51
C THR A 50 -6.54 -15.80 -4.98
N GLU A 51 -6.92 -14.62 -5.50
CA GLU A 51 -7.45 -14.50 -6.86
C GLU A 51 -6.38 -14.37 -7.93
N HIS A 52 -5.26 -13.72 -7.63
CA HIS A 52 -4.25 -13.35 -8.64
C HIS A 52 -2.83 -13.81 -8.31
N GLY A 53 -2.59 -14.28 -7.08
CA GLY A 53 -1.26 -14.69 -6.63
C GLY A 53 -0.38 -13.51 -6.21
N ASN A 54 0.76 -13.82 -5.63
CA ASN A 54 1.68 -12.81 -5.08
C ASN A 54 2.36 -11.96 -6.16
N SER A 55 2.40 -12.42 -7.40
CA SER A 55 2.92 -11.62 -8.52
C SER A 55 2.07 -10.39 -8.82
N ALA A 56 0.85 -10.31 -8.31
CA ALA A 56 -0.03 -9.16 -8.45
C ALA A 56 0.25 -8.08 -7.38
N ILE A 57 1.17 -8.33 -6.46
CA ILE A 57 1.54 -7.36 -5.42
C ILE A 57 2.88 -6.74 -5.80
N PHE A 58 2.86 -5.44 -6.01
CA PHE A 58 4.07 -4.65 -6.21
C PHE A 58 4.41 -3.91 -4.93
N GLY A 59 5.63 -4.06 -4.45
CA GLY A 59 6.08 -3.40 -3.23
C GLY A 59 7.36 -2.62 -3.43
N GLY A 60 7.40 -1.40 -2.94
CA GLY A 60 8.57 -0.56 -3.03
C GLY A 60 8.48 0.66 -2.14
N SER A 61 9.63 1.23 -1.84
CA SER A 61 9.74 2.46 -1.08
C SER A 61 11.09 3.10 -1.44
N TYR A 62 11.10 4.38 -1.66
CA TYR A 62 12.34 5.11 -1.89
C TYR A 62 13.07 5.40 -0.59
N GLY A 63 12.34 5.84 0.43
CA GLY A 63 12.84 5.95 1.80
C GLY A 63 14.06 6.85 1.99
N TRP A 64 14.09 8.00 1.35
CA TRP A 64 15.24 8.91 1.30
C TRP A 64 15.84 9.25 2.67
N PHE A 65 14.98 9.48 3.66
CA PHE A 65 15.41 9.81 5.01
C PHE A 65 15.35 8.62 5.97
N SER A 66 15.25 7.42 5.41
CA SER A 66 15.24 6.21 6.21
C SER A 66 16.61 5.93 6.79
N ALA A 67 16.65 5.57 8.06
CA ALA A 67 17.88 5.27 8.77
C ALA A 67 17.67 4.17 9.79
N GLY A 68 18.68 3.33 9.97
CA GLY A 68 18.67 2.27 10.97
C GLY A 68 17.65 1.17 10.67
N ARG A 69 17.44 0.31 11.66
CA ARG A 69 16.62 -0.89 11.51
C ARG A 69 15.12 -0.60 11.48
N PHE A 70 14.65 0.26 12.38
CA PHE A 70 13.22 0.51 12.54
C PHE A 70 12.69 1.65 11.68
N HIS A 71 13.57 2.52 11.22
CA HIS A 71 13.21 3.68 10.43
C HIS A 71 13.61 3.54 8.96
N HIS A 72 14.02 2.36 8.53
CA HIS A 72 14.35 2.09 7.13
C HIS A 72 13.10 1.57 6.42
N ALA A 73 12.37 2.47 5.78
CA ALA A 73 11.06 2.18 5.17
C ALA A 73 11.11 1.05 4.16
N GLN A 74 12.11 1.05 3.29
CA GLN A 74 12.28 0.04 2.25
C GLN A 74 12.44 -1.37 2.86
N SER A 75 13.28 -1.50 3.88
CA SER A 75 13.49 -2.78 4.56
C SER A 75 12.21 -3.28 5.24
N GLN A 76 11.43 -2.40 5.83
CA GLN A 76 10.18 -2.76 6.49
C GLN A 76 9.13 -3.24 5.47
N VAL A 77 9.02 -2.57 4.34
CA VAL A 77 8.12 -3.00 3.25
C VAL A 77 8.52 -4.39 2.75
N HIS A 78 9.80 -4.60 2.46
CA HIS A 78 10.29 -5.89 1.97
C HIS A 78 10.08 -6.99 3.01
N ARG A 79 10.37 -6.71 4.26
CA ARG A 79 10.18 -7.67 5.35
C ARG A 79 8.72 -8.10 5.46
N PHE A 80 7.81 -7.13 5.49
CA PHE A 80 6.38 -7.40 5.60
C PHE A 80 5.89 -8.25 4.42
N LEU A 81 6.21 -7.86 3.19
CA LEU A 81 5.71 -8.54 2.00
C LEU A 81 6.32 -9.95 1.85
N ASN A 82 7.53 -10.17 2.35
CA ASN A 82 8.11 -11.51 2.38
C ASN A 82 7.39 -12.43 3.37
N THR A 83 6.84 -11.88 4.46
CA THR A 83 6.07 -12.69 5.42
C THR A 83 4.77 -13.22 4.83
N ILE A 84 4.26 -12.61 3.78
CA ILE A 84 3.05 -13.07 3.08
C ILE A 84 3.35 -13.77 1.76
N SER A 85 4.53 -14.37 1.66
CA SER A 85 4.98 -15.23 0.57
C SER A 85 5.54 -14.51 -0.66
N GLY A 86 5.84 -13.23 -0.54
CA GLY A 86 6.55 -12.51 -1.59
C GLY A 86 5.71 -11.52 -2.40
N TYR A 87 6.37 -10.88 -3.36
CA TYR A 87 5.82 -9.76 -4.11
C TYR A 87 6.74 -9.44 -5.29
N VAL A 88 6.29 -8.53 -6.16
CA VAL A 88 7.12 -7.95 -7.24
C VAL A 88 7.77 -6.68 -6.70
N ARG A 89 9.08 -6.58 -6.80
CA ARG A 89 9.84 -5.40 -6.35
C ARG A 89 10.40 -4.62 -7.53
N HIS A 90 10.74 -3.36 -7.28
CA HIS A 90 11.41 -2.55 -8.28
C HIS A 90 12.88 -2.98 -8.45
N VAL A 91 13.44 -2.66 -9.58
CA VAL A 91 14.87 -2.83 -9.91
C VAL A 91 15.45 -1.46 -10.15
N ASP A 92 16.62 -1.20 -9.58
CA ASP A 92 17.31 0.10 -9.67
C ASP A 92 16.60 1.24 -8.92
N THR A 93 17.23 2.39 -8.96
CA THR A 93 16.69 3.65 -8.44
C THR A 93 16.13 4.48 -9.58
N TYR A 94 15.41 5.55 -9.24
CA TYR A 94 14.90 6.48 -10.24
C TYR A 94 16.03 7.12 -11.04
N SER A 95 17.14 7.47 -10.40
CA SER A 95 18.30 8.07 -11.07
C SER A 95 18.95 7.11 -12.05
N LEU A 96 19.20 5.87 -11.63
CA LEU A 96 19.77 4.85 -12.50
C LEU A 96 18.82 4.50 -13.65
N GLY A 97 17.53 4.45 -13.38
CA GLY A 97 16.52 4.20 -14.42
C GLY A 97 16.48 5.31 -15.46
N ALA A 98 16.70 6.56 -15.06
CA ALA A 98 16.70 7.70 -15.97
C ALA A 98 17.96 7.76 -16.83
N GLU A 99 19.07 7.17 -16.38
CA GLU A 99 20.34 7.14 -17.11
C GLU A 99 20.40 6.07 -18.20
N ARG A 100 19.48 5.14 -18.18
CA ARG A 100 19.36 4.05 -19.15
C ARG A 100 18.46 4.42 -20.30
#